data_a27e1965fd4bdcd2d84492c0499d1a0e
#
_entry.id   a27e1965fd4bdcd2d84492c0499d1a0e
#
_cell.length_a   1.000
_cell.length_b   1.000
_cell.length_c   1.000
_cell.angle_alpha   90.00
_cell.angle_beta   90.00
_cell.angle_gamma   90.00
#
_symmetry.space_group_name_H-M   'P 1'
#
loop_
_entity.id
_entity.type
_entity.pdbx_description
1 polymer ?
#
loop_
_entity_poly.entity_id
_entity_poly.type
_entity_poly.pdbx_seq_one_letter_code
_entity_poly.pdbx_strand_id
1 'polypeptide(L)'
;MKDPKLRTNLLLQLVENAQEGIVVAEKEGHDTILIYVNPAFERLTGYSSEEILYQDCRFLQGEDTKQESIKIIRNAIDDSNPVRTILKNYRKDGSIFWNELSVTPYYDEVDQLTYYIGIQKDVTEEVTLQEALDSANQKIAQLESEIQSLKK
;
A
#
# COMPACT_ATOMS: atom_id res chain seq x y z
N MET A 1 5.58 16.97 -25.99
CA MET A 1 6.90 17.30 -25.41
C MET A 1 7.97 16.59 -26.23
N LYS A 2 8.79 17.34 -26.93
CA LYS A 2 9.70 16.80 -27.96
C LYS A 2 11.09 16.44 -27.43
N ASP A 3 11.51 17.03 -26.30
CA ASP A 3 12.84 16.78 -25.71
C ASP A 3 12.77 15.58 -24.73
N PRO A 4 13.45 14.45 -25.04
CA PRO A 4 13.44 13.27 -24.17
C PRO A 4 14.03 13.52 -22.78
N LYS A 5 15.08 14.35 -22.68
CA LYS A 5 15.72 14.68 -21.42
C LYS A 5 14.80 15.49 -20.50
N LEU A 6 14.13 16.51 -21.08
CA LEU A 6 13.13 17.28 -20.34
C LEU A 6 11.98 16.39 -19.88
N ARG A 7 11.50 15.49 -20.75
CA ARG A 7 10.45 14.55 -20.42
C ARG A 7 10.84 13.65 -19.24
N THR A 8 12.05 13.07 -19.27
CA THR A 8 12.56 12.23 -18.18
C THR A 8 12.66 13.01 -16.87
N ASN A 9 13.21 14.22 -16.90
CA ASN A 9 13.32 15.06 -15.71
C ASN A 9 11.96 15.41 -15.11
N LEU A 10 10.95 15.74 -15.93
CA LEU A 10 9.61 16.04 -15.45
C LEU A 10 8.91 14.82 -14.85
N LEU A 11 9.08 13.65 -15.44
CA LEU A 11 8.54 12.39 -14.88
C LEU A 11 9.18 12.06 -13.53
N LEU A 12 10.50 12.25 -13.41
CA LEU A 12 11.18 12.10 -12.13
C LEU A 12 10.65 13.08 -11.09
N GLN A 13 10.47 14.34 -11.44
CA GLN A 13 9.90 15.36 -10.55
C GLN A 13 8.45 15.03 -10.11
N LEU A 14 7.65 14.42 -10.98
CA LEU A 14 6.30 13.98 -10.63
C LEU A 14 6.36 12.90 -9.54
N VAL A 15 7.27 11.93 -9.66
CA VAL A 15 7.42 10.86 -8.67
C VAL A 15 7.99 11.40 -7.35
N GLU A 16 9.03 12.24 -7.42
CA GLU A 16 9.69 12.84 -6.24
C GLU A 16 8.75 13.76 -5.43
N ASN A 17 7.80 14.42 -6.09
CA ASN A 17 6.85 15.34 -5.45
C ASN A 17 5.45 14.75 -5.28
N ALA A 18 5.24 13.46 -5.55
CA ALA A 18 3.96 12.80 -5.30
C ALA A 18 3.65 12.79 -3.79
N GLN A 19 2.36 12.82 -3.47
CA GLN A 19 1.90 12.75 -2.07
C GLN A 19 1.84 11.31 -1.57
N GLU A 20 1.54 10.37 -2.45
CA GLU A 20 1.52 8.95 -2.15
C GLU A 20 2.93 8.35 -2.17
N GLY A 21 3.16 7.34 -1.36
CA GLY A 21 4.38 6.56 -1.37
C GLY A 21 4.50 5.75 -2.66
N ILE A 22 5.55 5.98 -3.43
CA ILE A 22 5.83 5.25 -4.67
C ILE A 22 7.11 4.45 -4.47
N VAL A 23 7.03 3.17 -4.79
CA VAL A 23 8.16 2.25 -4.72
C VAL A 23 8.30 1.47 -6.02
N VAL A 24 9.52 1.04 -6.31
CA VAL A 24 9.79 0.04 -7.34
C VAL A 24 10.52 -1.12 -6.67
N ALA A 25 10.08 -2.33 -6.99
CA ALA A 25 10.70 -3.55 -6.50
C ALA A 25 10.95 -4.53 -7.64
N GLU A 26 11.89 -5.43 -7.45
CA GLU A 26 12.13 -6.58 -8.32
C GLU A 26 11.90 -7.88 -7.54
N LYS A 27 11.57 -8.94 -8.26
CA LYS A 27 11.33 -10.25 -7.65
C LYS A 27 12.61 -11.08 -7.69
N GLU A 28 13.08 -11.48 -6.53
CA GLU A 28 14.18 -12.42 -6.36
C GLU A 28 13.69 -13.69 -5.64
N GLY A 29 13.42 -14.75 -6.41
CA GLY A 29 12.86 -15.98 -5.86
C GLY A 29 11.49 -15.76 -5.23
N HIS A 30 11.38 -15.86 -3.91
CA HIS A 30 10.18 -15.59 -3.15
C HIS A 30 10.12 -14.19 -2.53
N ASP A 31 11.20 -13.43 -2.65
CA ASP A 31 11.34 -12.10 -2.07
C ASP A 31 11.02 -11.01 -3.10
N THR A 32 10.56 -9.88 -2.60
CA THR A 32 10.29 -8.69 -3.40
C THR A 32 11.15 -7.56 -2.87
N ILE A 33 12.24 -7.29 -3.59
CA ILE A 33 13.32 -6.42 -3.14
C ILE A 33 13.10 -4.99 -3.62
N LEU A 34 13.10 -4.04 -2.70
CA LEU A 34 12.96 -2.62 -3.01
C LEU A 34 14.21 -2.07 -3.69
N ILE A 35 14.05 -1.47 -4.87
CA ILE A 35 15.12 -0.81 -5.61
C ILE A 35 14.95 0.69 -5.73
N TYR A 36 13.76 1.21 -5.44
CA TYR A 36 13.47 2.65 -5.40
C TYR A 36 12.33 2.93 -4.43
N VAL A 37 12.43 4.03 -3.71
CA VAL A 37 11.35 4.65 -2.92
C VAL A 37 11.39 6.16 -3.10
N ASN A 38 10.23 6.81 -3.15
CA ASN A 38 10.15 8.26 -3.21
C ASN A 38 10.11 8.90 -1.81
N PRO A 39 10.32 10.22 -1.69
CA PRO A 39 10.28 10.90 -0.39
C PRO A 39 8.96 10.76 0.37
N ALA A 40 7.83 10.64 -0.33
CA ALA A 40 6.53 10.43 0.32
C ALA A 40 6.47 9.07 1.04
N PHE A 41 7.07 8.02 0.50
CA PHE A 41 7.17 6.73 1.17
C PHE A 41 7.98 6.81 2.47
N GLU A 42 9.09 7.54 2.46
CA GLU A 42 9.89 7.77 3.67
C GLU A 42 9.09 8.51 4.75
N ARG A 43 8.35 9.56 4.37
CA ARG A 43 7.46 10.30 5.30
C ARG A 43 6.33 9.43 5.84
N LEU A 44 5.73 8.61 4.98
CA LEU A 44 4.63 7.72 5.35
C LEU A 44 5.06 6.66 6.36
N THR A 45 6.21 6.04 6.13
CA THR A 45 6.65 4.86 6.88
C THR A 45 7.62 5.17 8.02
N GLY A 46 8.29 6.32 7.97
CA GLY A 46 9.34 6.69 8.92
C GLY A 46 10.69 6.02 8.67
N TYR A 47 10.79 5.18 7.65
CA TYR A 47 12.05 4.58 7.23
C TYR A 47 12.74 5.46 6.18
N SER A 48 14.05 5.64 6.28
CA SER A 48 14.80 6.27 5.20
C SER A 48 15.07 5.29 4.06
N SER A 49 15.27 5.80 2.85
CA SER A 49 15.63 4.98 1.69
C SER A 49 16.91 4.17 1.95
N GLU A 50 17.90 4.74 2.62
CA GLU A 50 19.15 4.07 2.96
C GLU A 50 18.96 2.82 3.84
N GLU A 51 17.93 2.83 4.69
CA GLU A 51 17.62 1.70 5.60
C GLU A 51 16.93 0.54 4.88
N ILE A 52 16.14 0.83 3.83
CA ILE A 52 15.18 -0.14 3.27
C ILE A 52 15.46 -0.54 1.82
N LEU A 53 16.26 0.21 1.09
CA LEU A 53 16.67 -0.21 -0.25
C LEU A 53 17.44 -1.53 -0.19
N TYR A 54 17.18 -2.38 -1.15
CA TYR A 54 17.71 -3.75 -1.26
C TYR A 54 17.26 -4.69 -0.14
N GLN A 55 16.18 -4.33 0.56
CA GLN A 55 15.52 -5.16 1.55
C GLN A 55 14.19 -5.70 0.99
N ASP A 56 13.76 -6.85 1.51
CA ASP A 56 12.42 -7.35 1.23
C ASP A 56 11.35 -6.42 1.83
N CYS A 57 10.31 -6.11 1.07
CA CYS A 57 9.28 -5.14 1.49
C CYS A 57 8.33 -5.64 2.59
N ARG A 58 8.50 -6.86 3.10
CA ARG A 58 7.67 -7.42 4.20
C ARG A 58 7.86 -6.75 5.55
N PHE A 59 8.89 -5.89 5.73
CA PHE A 59 9.14 -5.20 7.00
C PHE A 59 7.97 -4.32 7.48
N LEU A 60 7.10 -3.86 6.58
CA LEU A 60 5.91 -3.07 6.94
C LEU A 60 4.78 -3.91 7.53
N GLN A 61 4.83 -5.24 7.44
CA GLN A 61 3.76 -6.12 7.94
C GLN A 61 3.78 -6.25 9.47
N GLY A 62 4.91 -5.96 10.11
CA GLY A 62 5.06 -6.16 11.54
C GLY A 62 4.74 -7.60 11.96
N GLU A 63 3.93 -7.75 13.00
CA GLU A 63 3.47 -9.07 13.48
C GLU A 63 2.24 -9.60 12.73
N ASP A 64 1.56 -8.77 11.95
CA ASP A 64 0.32 -9.11 11.23
C ASP A 64 0.59 -9.76 9.86
N THR A 65 1.37 -10.82 9.84
CA THR A 65 1.79 -11.52 8.61
C THR A 65 0.71 -12.44 8.00
N LYS A 66 -0.43 -12.61 8.68
CA LYS A 66 -1.49 -13.54 8.27
C LYS A 66 -2.72 -12.84 7.66
N GLN A 67 -2.62 -11.56 7.33
CA GLN A 67 -3.71 -10.84 6.68
C GLN A 67 -4.06 -11.48 5.33
N GLU A 68 -5.35 -11.58 5.00
CA GLU A 68 -5.80 -12.10 3.70
C GLU A 68 -5.28 -11.25 2.55
N SER A 69 -5.19 -9.93 2.73
CA SER A 69 -4.61 -8.99 1.78
C SER A 69 -3.18 -9.35 1.36
N ILE A 70 -2.38 -9.89 2.28
CA ILE A 70 -1.00 -10.32 2.01
C ILE A 70 -0.98 -11.50 1.02
N LYS A 71 -1.91 -12.46 1.17
CA LYS A 71 -2.05 -13.58 0.23
C LYS A 71 -2.48 -13.10 -1.15
N ILE A 72 -3.43 -12.16 -1.19
CA ILE A 72 -3.91 -11.56 -2.45
C ILE A 72 -2.76 -10.88 -3.18
N ILE A 73 -1.94 -10.09 -2.48
CA ILE A 73 -0.77 -9.42 -3.06
C ILE A 73 0.26 -10.44 -3.56
N ARG A 74 0.57 -11.45 -2.75
CA ARG A 74 1.55 -12.49 -3.10
C ARG A 74 1.13 -13.25 -4.36
N ASN A 75 -0.12 -13.68 -4.43
CA ASN A 75 -0.63 -14.39 -5.59
C ASN A 75 -0.58 -13.52 -6.85
N ALA A 76 -0.94 -12.24 -6.74
CA ALA A 76 -0.88 -11.31 -7.86
C ALA A 76 0.57 -11.10 -8.36
N ILE A 77 1.54 -10.98 -7.44
CA ILE A 77 2.96 -10.87 -7.79
C ILE A 77 3.46 -12.15 -8.46
N ASP A 78 3.10 -13.32 -7.94
CA ASP A 78 3.49 -14.62 -8.52
C ASP A 78 2.92 -14.82 -9.93
N ASP A 79 1.72 -14.35 -10.17
CA ASP A 79 1.03 -14.43 -11.46
C ASP A 79 1.33 -13.24 -12.39
N SER A 80 2.16 -12.29 -11.96
CA SER A 80 2.44 -11.02 -12.67
C SER A 80 1.17 -10.27 -13.07
N ASN A 81 0.20 -10.21 -12.14
CA ASN A 81 -1.06 -9.50 -12.28
C ASN A 81 -1.08 -8.23 -11.45
N PRO A 82 -1.75 -7.15 -11.91
CA PRO A 82 -1.99 -5.99 -11.08
C PRO A 82 -2.93 -6.31 -9.92
N VAL A 83 -2.73 -5.63 -8.79
CA VAL A 83 -3.56 -5.79 -7.59
C VAL A 83 -3.74 -4.47 -6.87
N ARG A 84 -4.89 -4.29 -6.24
CA ARG A 84 -5.16 -3.19 -5.31
C ARG A 84 -5.92 -3.73 -4.12
N THR A 85 -5.42 -3.49 -2.93
CA THR A 85 -6.05 -3.95 -1.69
C THR A 85 -5.65 -3.05 -0.52
N ILE A 86 -6.39 -3.15 0.59
CA ILE A 86 -6.08 -2.44 1.83
C ILE A 86 -5.53 -3.45 2.83
N LEU A 87 -4.43 -3.10 3.46
CA LEU A 87 -3.81 -3.90 4.51
C LEU A 87 -3.32 -3.02 5.65
N LYS A 88 -3.18 -3.63 6.83
CA LYS A 88 -2.61 -2.98 7.99
C LYS A 88 -1.09 -3.07 7.93
N ASN A 89 -0.44 -1.92 8.05
CA ASN A 89 1.01 -1.80 8.09
C ASN A 89 1.48 -1.06 9.34
N TYR A 90 2.76 -1.15 9.61
CA TYR A 90 3.42 -0.57 10.78
C TYR A 90 4.54 0.37 10.32
N ARG A 91 4.55 1.59 10.87
CA ARG A 91 5.66 2.52 10.69
C ARG A 91 6.85 2.10 11.54
N LYS A 92 7.98 2.72 11.29
CA LYS A 92 9.23 2.49 12.05
C LYS A 92 9.05 2.72 13.56
N ASP A 93 8.22 3.67 13.97
CA ASP A 93 7.90 3.95 15.37
C ASP A 93 6.90 2.98 16.00
N GLY A 94 6.45 1.96 15.27
CA GLY A 94 5.46 0.97 15.71
C GLY A 94 4.00 1.41 15.55
N SER A 95 3.74 2.65 15.12
CA SER A 95 2.37 3.09 14.86
C SER A 95 1.77 2.38 13.65
N ILE A 96 0.47 2.15 13.71
CA ILE A 96 -0.29 1.44 12.67
C ILE A 96 -0.84 2.45 11.66
N PHE A 97 -0.85 2.06 10.39
CA PHE A 97 -1.63 2.74 9.37
C PHE A 97 -2.28 1.72 8.42
N TRP A 98 -3.44 2.09 7.90
CA TRP A 98 -4.10 1.33 6.86
C TRP A 98 -3.59 1.80 5.51
N ASN A 99 -2.98 0.88 4.78
CA ASN A 99 -2.33 1.14 3.50
C ASN A 99 -3.19 0.61 2.36
N GLU A 100 -3.71 1.51 1.53
CA GLU A 100 -4.23 1.12 0.23
C GLU A 100 -3.05 0.96 -0.72
N LEU A 101 -2.71 -0.29 -1.01
CA LEU A 101 -1.57 -0.66 -1.85
C LEU A 101 -2.07 -1.07 -3.24
N SER A 102 -1.57 -0.39 -4.26
CA SER A 102 -1.69 -0.79 -5.66
C SER A 102 -0.34 -1.28 -6.16
N VAL A 103 -0.30 -2.48 -6.73
CA VAL A 103 0.92 -3.04 -7.34
C VAL A 103 0.64 -3.31 -8.80
N THR A 104 1.49 -2.81 -9.67
CA THR A 104 1.42 -3.02 -11.12
C THR A 104 2.72 -3.62 -11.62
N PRO A 105 2.69 -4.79 -12.28
CA PRO A 105 3.87 -5.37 -12.90
C PRO A 105 4.25 -4.58 -14.17
N TYR A 106 5.53 -4.44 -14.39
CA TYR A 106 6.12 -3.87 -15.60
C TYR A 106 7.26 -4.77 -16.06
N TYR A 107 7.10 -5.38 -17.24
CA TYR A 107 8.16 -6.16 -17.85
C TYR A 107 9.06 -5.26 -18.69
N ASP A 108 10.35 -5.27 -18.40
CA ASP A 108 11.37 -4.56 -19.18
C ASP A 108 12.04 -5.53 -20.15
N GLU A 109 11.94 -5.23 -21.46
CA GLU A 109 12.51 -6.08 -22.52
C GLU A 109 14.03 -6.02 -22.58
N VAL A 110 14.63 -4.93 -22.13
CA VAL A 110 16.11 -4.75 -22.14
C VAL A 110 16.73 -5.58 -21.03
N ASP A 111 16.23 -5.44 -19.82
CA ASP A 111 16.73 -6.18 -18.66
C ASP A 111 16.17 -7.61 -18.60
N GLN A 112 15.11 -7.90 -19.36
CA GLN A 112 14.34 -9.15 -19.31
C GLN A 112 13.84 -9.50 -17.90
N LEU A 113 13.46 -8.47 -17.15
CA LEU A 113 12.99 -8.57 -15.78
C LEU A 113 11.60 -7.97 -15.63
N THR A 114 10.83 -8.49 -14.67
CA THR A 114 9.59 -7.88 -14.23
C THR A 114 9.85 -7.05 -12.99
N TYR A 115 9.56 -5.76 -13.10
CA TYR A 115 9.51 -4.83 -11.99
C TYR A 115 8.09 -4.71 -11.48
N TYR A 116 7.94 -4.35 -10.21
CA TYR A 116 6.66 -4.11 -9.56
C TYR A 116 6.62 -2.67 -9.06
N ILE A 117 5.68 -1.89 -9.58
CA ILE A 117 5.46 -0.52 -9.16
C ILE A 117 4.39 -0.53 -8.10
N GLY A 118 4.74 -0.15 -6.88
CA GLY A 118 3.82 -0.04 -5.74
C GLY A 118 3.46 1.42 -5.48
N ILE A 119 2.16 1.70 -5.35
CA ILE A 119 1.65 3.00 -4.89
C ILE A 119 0.93 2.77 -3.58
N GLN A 120 1.28 3.55 -2.56
CA GLN A 120 0.80 3.39 -1.19
C GLN A 120 0.15 4.67 -0.72
N LYS A 121 -1.08 4.53 -0.28
CA LYS A 121 -1.88 5.63 0.27
C LYS A 121 -2.32 5.29 1.69
N ASP A 122 -2.07 6.21 2.63
CA ASP A 122 -2.61 6.11 3.98
C ASP A 122 -4.12 6.38 3.94
N VAL A 123 -4.90 5.37 4.22
CA VAL A 123 -6.37 5.41 4.29
C VAL A 123 -6.88 5.17 5.72
N THR A 124 -6.03 5.43 6.71
CA THR A 124 -6.36 5.20 8.13
C THR A 124 -7.57 6.01 8.56
N GLU A 125 -7.67 7.26 8.13
CA GLU A 125 -8.81 8.12 8.47
C GLU A 125 -10.11 7.56 7.85
N GLU A 126 -10.07 7.18 6.57
CA GLU A 126 -11.21 6.61 5.85
C GLU A 126 -11.68 5.29 6.48
N VAL A 127 -10.74 4.40 6.82
CA VAL A 127 -11.07 3.13 7.48
C VAL A 127 -11.66 3.36 8.87
N THR A 128 -11.07 4.24 9.66
CA THR A 128 -11.55 4.57 11.01
C THR A 128 -12.95 5.18 10.97
N LEU A 129 -13.21 6.10 10.05
CA LEU A 129 -14.54 6.70 9.87
C LEU A 129 -15.58 5.65 9.41
N GLN A 130 -15.20 4.74 8.52
CA GLN A 130 -16.10 3.67 8.08
C GLN A 130 -16.44 2.71 9.23
N GLU A 131 -15.48 2.33 10.04
CA GLU A 131 -15.71 1.50 11.24
C GLU A 131 -16.61 2.20 12.25
N ALA A 132 -16.43 3.50 12.48
CA ALA A 132 -17.29 4.28 13.35
C ALA A 132 -18.72 4.38 12.81
N LEU A 133 -18.88 4.56 11.50
CA LEU A 133 -20.20 4.58 10.84
C LEU A 133 -20.91 3.22 10.96
N ASP A 134 -20.22 2.12 10.70
CA ASP A 134 -20.76 0.77 10.80
C ASP A 134 -21.19 0.46 12.24
N SER A 135 -20.41 0.86 13.23
CA SER A 135 -20.72 0.72 14.65
C SER A 135 -21.97 1.53 15.04
N ALA A 136 -22.07 2.77 14.56
CA ALA A 136 -23.24 3.61 14.80
C ALA A 136 -24.52 3.02 14.16
N ASN A 137 -24.42 2.51 12.94
CA ASN A 137 -25.55 1.86 12.26
C ASN A 137 -26.01 0.58 12.96
N GLN A 138 -25.09 -0.22 13.49
CA GLN A 138 -25.41 -1.40 14.31
C GLN A 138 -26.15 -0.99 15.59
N LYS A 139 -25.71 0.07 16.26
CA LYS A 139 -26.35 0.60 17.46
C LYS A 139 -27.75 1.12 17.17
N ILE A 140 -27.96 1.82 16.07
CA ILE A 140 -29.26 2.29 15.62
C ILE A 140 -30.21 1.10 15.39
N ALA A 141 -29.76 0.08 14.65
CA ALA A 141 -30.54 -1.11 14.37
C ALA A 141 -30.96 -1.85 15.66
N GLN A 142 -30.03 -1.94 16.63
CA GLN A 142 -30.32 -2.52 17.94
C GLN A 142 -31.41 -1.73 18.69
N LEU A 143 -31.29 -0.40 18.76
CA LEU A 143 -32.27 0.46 19.44
C LEU A 143 -33.61 0.42 18.75
N GLU A 144 -33.68 0.40 17.43
CA GLU A 144 -34.92 0.23 16.68
C GLU A 144 -35.63 -1.10 17.02
N SER A 145 -34.87 -2.19 17.12
CA SER A 145 -35.37 -3.49 17.51
C SER A 145 -35.93 -3.49 18.94
N GLU A 146 -35.22 -2.85 19.88
CA GLU A 146 -35.68 -2.69 21.26
C GLU A 146 -36.98 -1.88 21.36
N ILE A 147 -37.04 -0.75 20.63
CA ILE A 147 -38.29 0.06 20.54
C ILE A 147 -39.43 -0.75 20.00
N GLN A 148 -39.21 -1.54 18.95
CA GLN A 148 -40.24 -2.39 18.34
C GLN A 148 -40.75 -3.44 19.32
N SER A 149 -39.89 -4.01 20.15
CA SER A 149 -40.28 -4.99 21.17
C SER A 149 -41.11 -4.36 22.30
N LEU A 150 -40.88 -3.09 22.62
CA LEU A 150 -41.64 -2.36 23.64
C LEU A 150 -43.02 -1.93 23.18
N LYS A 151 -43.30 -1.93 21.88
CA LYS A 151 -44.63 -1.59 21.30
C LYS A 151 -45.61 -2.77 21.27
N LYS A 152 -45.15 -3.96 21.61
CA LYS A 152 -45.97 -5.17 21.74
C LYS A 152 -46.48 -5.31 23.17
#